data_1bb5c1cc03e4aca9785bb78da3c0149d
#
_entry.id   1bb5c1cc03e4aca9785bb78da3c0149d
#
_cell.length_a   1.000
_cell.length_b   1.000
_cell.length_c   1.000
_cell.angle_alpha   90.00
_cell.angle_beta   90.00
_cell.angle_gamma   90.00
#
_symmetry.space_group_name_H-M   'P 1'
#
loop_
_entity.id
_entity.type
_entity.pdbx_description
1 polymer ?
#
loop_
_entity_poly.entity_id
_entity_poly.type
_entity_poly.pdbx_seq_one_letter_code
_entity_poly.pdbx_strand_id
1 'polypeptide(L)'
;MKRRLLVFALLAAPLVARAQPADWQTVVGRDLRFRLEMPAPAEETKAGEKEKGHTSERVAWASKRDGEMFDFDYVDYQPGWFSDRDTKEMARDLGRGDAEKAFPRAKFKYVRDEPIGLQGWDGYALDIEDAGGAVVMMRTYIVKDRLYRLLVTAKNDEASKSAATRFLDSLRLAETRQ
;
A
#
# COMPACT_ATOMS: atom_id res chain seq x y z
N MET A 1 -61.27 -33.31 33.66
CA MET A 1 -60.09 -33.39 32.78
C MET A 1 -59.66 -31.98 32.38
N LYS A 2 -58.57 -31.47 32.99
CA LYS A 2 -58.08 -30.12 32.72
C LYS A 2 -56.92 -30.21 31.73
N ARG A 3 -57.10 -29.75 30.47
CA ARG A 3 -56.04 -29.62 29.44
C ARG A 3 -55.15 -28.43 29.75
N ARG A 4 -53.90 -28.65 30.04
CA ARG A 4 -52.88 -27.59 30.15
C ARG A 4 -52.31 -27.34 28.75
N LEU A 5 -52.54 -26.12 28.23
CA LEU A 5 -51.88 -25.57 27.04
C LEU A 5 -50.49 -25.11 27.45
N LEU A 6 -49.44 -25.73 26.89
CA LEU A 6 -48.06 -25.27 26.95
C LEU A 6 -47.87 -24.25 25.82
N VAL A 7 -47.65 -23.00 26.16
CA VAL A 7 -47.27 -21.95 25.22
C VAL A 7 -45.74 -21.94 25.12
N PHE A 8 -45.23 -22.38 23.97
CA PHE A 8 -43.79 -22.23 23.64
C PHE A 8 -43.55 -20.78 23.19
N ALA A 9 -42.89 -19.99 24.02
CA ALA A 9 -42.35 -18.70 23.61
C ALA A 9 -41.05 -18.90 22.83
N LEU A 10 -41.09 -18.72 21.50
CA LEU A 10 -39.89 -18.63 20.68
C LEU A 10 -39.20 -17.30 20.99
N LEU A 11 -38.06 -17.37 21.67
CA LEU A 11 -37.11 -16.27 21.82
C LEU A 11 -36.39 -16.08 20.48
N ALA A 12 -36.85 -15.11 19.68
CA ALA A 12 -36.09 -14.65 18.51
C ALA A 12 -34.88 -13.83 19.00
N ALA A 13 -33.70 -14.43 19.04
CA ALA A 13 -32.46 -13.71 19.26
C ALA A 13 -32.21 -12.80 18.06
N PRO A 14 -31.92 -11.48 18.25
CA PRO A 14 -31.55 -10.62 17.15
C PRO A 14 -30.21 -11.12 16.59
N LEU A 15 -30.19 -11.51 15.32
CA LEU A 15 -28.99 -11.69 14.54
C LEU A 15 -28.31 -10.30 14.44
N VAL A 16 -27.39 -10.02 15.34
CA VAL A 16 -26.46 -8.90 15.17
C VAL A 16 -25.62 -9.27 13.95
N ALA A 17 -25.97 -8.71 12.80
CA ALA A 17 -25.12 -8.74 11.64
C ALA A 17 -23.82 -8.03 12.04
N ARG A 18 -22.79 -8.81 12.41
CA ARG A 18 -21.43 -8.32 12.50
C ARG A 18 -21.10 -7.83 11.09
N ALA A 19 -20.93 -6.51 10.95
CA ALA A 19 -20.29 -5.97 9.78
C ALA A 19 -18.96 -6.76 9.62
N GLN A 20 -18.88 -7.56 8.56
CA GLN A 20 -17.63 -8.25 8.25
C GLN A 20 -16.58 -7.15 8.10
N PRO A 21 -15.42 -7.28 8.78
CA PRO A 21 -14.33 -6.37 8.54
C PRO A 21 -14.11 -6.37 7.04
N ALA A 22 -14.04 -5.18 6.44
CA ALA A 22 -13.82 -5.03 5.01
C ALA A 22 -12.67 -5.96 4.63
N ASP A 23 -12.96 -6.89 3.73
CA ASP A 23 -12.09 -8.01 3.44
C ASP A 23 -10.75 -7.49 2.90
N TRP A 24 -9.69 -7.83 3.60
CA TRP A 24 -8.34 -7.67 3.12
C TRP A 24 -7.97 -8.90 2.32
N GLN A 25 -7.34 -8.69 1.18
CA GLN A 25 -6.86 -9.77 0.34
C GLN A 25 -5.34 -9.76 0.28
N THR A 26 -4.75 -10.92 0.09
CA THR A 26 -3.33 -11.05 -0.19
C THR A 26 -3.12 -10.92 -1.70
N VAL A 27 -2.34 -9.92 -2.09
CA VAL A 27 -1.81 -9.79 -3.44
C VAL A 27 -0.45 -10.48 -3.50
N VAL A 28 -0.26 -11.34 -4.48
CA VAL A 28 1.00 -12.07 -4.70
C VAL A 28 1.47 -11.77 -6.12
N GLY A 29 2.75 -11.41 -6.26
CA GLY A 29 3.35 -11.21 -7.57
C GLY A 29 3.27 -12.47 -8.42
N ARG A 30 3.02 -12.34 -9.73
CA ARG A 30 2.95 -13.49 -10.66
C ARG A 30 4.25 -14.28 -10.70
N ASP A 31 5.37 -13.61 -10.45
CA ASP A 31 6.72 -14.18 -10.35
C ASP A 31 7.08 -14.63 -8.92
N LEU A 32 6.13 -14.56 -8.00
CA LEU A 32 6.26 -14.94 -6.58
C LEU A 32 7.33 -14.15 -5.81
N ARG A 33 7.82 -13.02 -6.33
CA ARG A 33 8.89 -12.22 -5.69
C ARG A 33 8.42 -11.40 -4.51
N PHE A 34 7.12 -11.19 -4.38
CA PHE A 34 6.51 -10.46 -3.26
C PHE A 34 5.11 -10.95 -2.92
N ARG A 35 4.68 -10.61 -1.72
CA ARG A 35 3.28 -10.64 -1.27
C ARG A 35 3.01 -9.45 -0.36
N LEU A 36 1.76 -8.95 -0.40
CA LEU A 36 1.29 -7.91 0.51
C LEU A 36 -0.21 -8.03 0.73
N GLU A 37 -0.74 -7.32 1.74
CA GLU A 37 -2.17 -7.24 2.02
C GLU A 37 -2.73 -5.92 1.51
N MET A 38 -3.88 -5.96 0.83
CA MET A 38 -4.63 -4.77 0.37
C MET A 38 -6.11 -4.91 0.70
N PRO A 39 -6.85 -3.80 0.90
CA PRO A 39 -8.31 -3.86 0.94
C PRO A 39 -8.86 -4.46 -0.36
N ALA A 40 -9.90 -5.30 -0.24
CA ALA A 40 -10.58 -5.87 -1.40
C ALA A 40 -11.72 -4.96 -1.91
N PRO A 41 -11.99 -4.93 -3.23
CA PRO A 41 -11.19 -5.56 -4.28
C PRO A 41 -9.96 -4.71 -4.65
N ALA A 42 -8.84 -5.37 -4.99
CA ALA A 42 -7.69 -4.71 -5.60
C ALA A 42 -7.65 -5.02 -7.10
N GLU A 43 -7.59 -3.98 -7.91
CA GLU A 43 -7.58 -4.06 -9.37
C GLU A 43 -6.15 -4.01 -9.90
N GLU A 44 -5.76 -5.00 -10.71
CA GLU A 44 -4.45 -5.05 -11.35
C GLU A 44 -4.47 -4.29 -12.68
N THR A 45 -3.46 -3.46 -12.90
CA THR A 45 -3.21 -2.78 -14.17
C THR A 45 -1.76 -3.00 -14.62
N LYS A 46 -1.53 -2.98 -15.93
CA LYS A 46 -0.19 -3.08 -16.52
C LYS A 46 0.03 -1.94 -17.50
N ALA A 47 1.18 -1.34 -17.43
CA ALA A 47 1.61 -0.31 -18.37
C ALA A 47 3.06 -0.55 -18.79
N GLY A 48 3.33 -0.50 -20.08
CA GLY A 48 4.69 -0.42 -20.59
C GLY A 48 5.10 1.04 -20.61
N GLU A 49 6.21 1.39 -19.98
CA GLU A 49 6.79 2.73 -20.03
C GLU A 49 8.05 2.72 -20.89
N LYS A 50 8.14 3.68 -21.81
CA LYS A 50 9.36 3.95 -22.58
C LYS A 50 9.92 5.28 -22.12
N GLU A 51 11.00 5.26 -21.39
CA GLU A 51 11.71 6.48 -21.00
C GLU A 51 13.14 6.44 -21.54
N LYS A 52 13.50 7.47 -22.33
CA LYS A 52 14.89 7.72 -22.83
C LYS A 52 15.61 6.47 -23.39
N GLY A 53 14.88 5.66 -24.16
CA GLY A 53 15.48 4.46 -24.79
C GLY A 53 15.42 3.19 -23.93
N HIS A 54 14.88 3.26 -22.73
CA HIS A 54 14.65 2.10 -21.87
C HIS A 54 13.19 1.72 -21.88
N THR A 55 12.92 0.41 -21.94
CA THR A 55 11.57 -0.13 -21.79
C THR A 55 11.50 -0.73 -20.40
N SER A 56 10.59 -0.21 -19.58
CA SER A 56 10.25 -0.80 -18.28
C SER A 56 8.82 -1.30 -18.30
N GLU A 57 8.55 -2.36 -17.58
CA GLU A 57 7.17 -2.84 -17.34
C GLU A 57 6.77 -2.43 -15.93
N ARG A 58 5.69 -1.66 -15.83
CA ARG A 58 5.04 -1.32 -14.57
C ARG A 58 3.82 -2.18 -14.38
N VAL A 59 3.71 -2.82 -13.23
CA VAL A 59 2.51 -3.53 -12.80
C VAL A 59 2.03 -2.87 -11.52
N ALA A 60 0.75 -2.53 -11.47
CA ALA A 60 0.16 -1.82 -10.35
C ALA A 60 -1.13 -2.48 -9.89
N TRP A 61 -1.43 -2.36 -8.61
CA TRP A 61 -2.70 -2.70 -7.98
C TRP A 61 -3.23 -1.48 -7.25
N ALA A 62 -4.52 -1.22 -7.41
CA ALA A 62 -5.21 -0.14 -6.73
C ALA A 62 -6.45 -0.66 -6.01
N SER A 63 -6.75 -0.09 -4.85
CA SER A 63 -7.95 -0.35 -4.07
C SER A 63 -8.46 0.94 -3.46
N LYS A 64 -9.80 1.06 -3.33
CA LYS A 64 -10.45 2.19 -2.65
C LYS A 64 -11.32 1.66 -1.52
N ARG A 65 -11.22 2.29 -0.36
CA ARG A 65 -12.01 1.96 0.81
C ARG A 65 -12.31 3.21 1.63
N ASP A 66 -13.57 3.46 1.95
CA ASP A 66 -14.01 4.55 2.85
C ASP A 66 -13.48 5.96 2.48
N GLY A 67 -13.20 6.16 1.17
CA GLY A 67 -12.60 7.39 0.64
C GLY A 67 -11.07 7.41 0.69
N GLU A 68 -10.45 6.35 1.18
CA GLU A 68 -9.01 6.11 1.15
C GLU A 68 -8.59 5.44 -0.15
N MET A 69 -7.37 5.67 -0.56
CA MET A 69 -6.78 5.05 -1.75
C MET A 69 -5.50 4.30 -1.35
N PHE A 70 -5.40 3.06 -1.79
CA PHE A 70 -4.26 2.19 -1.55
C PHE A 70 -3.71 1.77 -2.90
N ASP A 71 -2.48 2.16 -3.18
CA ASP A 71 -1.80 1.86 -4.43
C ASP A 71 -0.49 1.12 -4.14
N PHE A 72 -0.27 0.06 -4.88
CA PHE A 72 0.99 -0.67 -4.90
C PHE A 72 1.42 -0.86 -6.33
N ASP A 73 2.67 -0.58 -6.64
CA ASP A 73 3.24 -0.91 -7.93
C ASP A 73 4.69 -1.40 -7.84
N TYR A 74 5.11 -2.08 -8.88
CA TYR A 74 6.52 -2.30 -9.13
C TYR A 74 6.90 -1.99 -10.56
N VAL A 75 8.17 -1.65 -10.75
CA VAL A 75 8.77 -1.41 -12.06
C VAL A 75 10.05 -2.25 -12.17
N ASP A 76 10.10 -3.09 -13.20
CA ASP A 76 11.31 -3.83 -13.55
C ASP A 76 12.21 -2.99 -14.47
N TYR A 77 13.43 -2.81 -14.05
CA TYR A 77 14.49 -2.16 -14.83
C TYR A 77 15.42 -3.20 -15.46
N GLN A 78 16.29 -2.76 -16.36
CA GLN A 78 17.30 -3.63 -16.94
C GLN A 78 18.27 -4.14 -15.87
N PRO A 79 18.76 -5.39 -16.00
CA PRO A 79 19.75 -5.92 -15.07
C PRO A 79 20.96 -5.00 -14.89
N GLY A 80 21.32 -4.76 -13.62
CA GLY A 80 22.44 -3.87 -13.28
C GLY A 80 22.11 -2.38 -13.27
N TRP A 81 20.85 -1.98 -13.51
CA TRP A 81 20.47 -0.56 -13.55
C TRP A 81 20.82 0.20 -12.27
N PHE A 82 20.73 -0.46 -11.13
CA PHE A 82 21.01 0.13 -9.81
C PHE A 82 22.40 -0.23 -9.26
N SER A 83 23.22 -1.02 -9.96
CA SER A 83 24.48 -1.61 -9.41
C SER A 83 25.49 -0.57 -8.92
N ASP A 84 25.63 0.54 -9.66
CA ASP A 84 26.63 1.57 -9.38
C ASP A 84 26.00 2.84 -8.77
N ARG A 85 24.80 2.70 -8.15
CA ARG A 85 24.04 3.84 -7.64
C ARG A 85 23.80 3.69 -6.14
N ASP A 86 23.74 4.83 -5.45
CA ASP A 86 23.25 4.88 -4.07
C ASP A 86 21.74 4.64 -4.06
N THR A 87 21.34 3.42 -3.72
CA THR A 87 19.94 2.99 -3.71
C THR A 87 19.10 3.72 -2.66
N LYS A 88 19.71 4.20 -1.56
CA LYS A 88 19.02 5.02 -0.54
C LYS A 88 18.69 6.40 -1.09
N GLU A 89 19.68 7.03 -1.72
CA GLU A 89 19.48 8.34 -2.33
C GLU A 89 18.46 8.27 -3.47
N MET A 90 18.54 7.25 -4.30
CA MET A 90 17.57 7.04 -5.37
C MET A 90 16.15 6.80 -4.85
N ALA A 91 15.97 5.98 -3.82
CA ALA A 91 14.64 5.74 -3.21
C ALA A 91 14.05 7.05 -2.66
N ARG A 92 14.88 7.90 -2.04
CA ARG A 92 14.50 9.24 -1.59
C ARG A 92 14.05 10.13 -2.75
N ASP A 93 14.88 10.24 -3.78
CA ASP A 93 14.64 11.17 -4.88
C ASP A 93 13.41 10.76 -5.71
N LEU A 94 13.20 9.45 -5.90
CA LEU A 94 12.00 8.93 -6.54
C LEU A 94 10.75 9.23 -5.70
N GLY A 95 10.77 8.96 -4.40
CA GLY A 95 9.65 9.23 -3.50
C GLY A 95 9.30 10.72 -3.45
N ARG A 96 10.30 11.60 -3.28
CA ARG A 96 10.09 13.05 -3.28
C ARG A 96 9.63 13.57 -4.63
N GLY A 97 10.21 13.09 -5.73
CA GLY A 97 9.82 13.48 -7.08
C GLY A 97 8.37 13.12 -7.40
N ASP A 98 7.89 11.96 -6.95
CA ASP A 98 6.50 11.56 -7.12
C ASP A 98 5.54 12.40 -6.25
N ALA A 99 5.93 12.70 -5.00
CA ALA A 99 5.17 13.60 -4.13
C ALA A 99 5.07 15.02 -4.71
N GLU A 100 6.16 15.58 -5.22
CA GLU A 100 6.19 16.93 -5.80
C GLU A 100 5.39 17.03 -7.11
N LYS A 101 5.31 15.96 -7.89
CA LYS A 101 4.45 15.90 -9.07
C LYS A 101 2.97 15.84 -8.71
N ALA A 102 2.64 15.06 -7.68
CA ALA A 102 1.25 14.89 -7.25
C ALA A 102 0.72 16.11 -6.47
N PHE A 103 1.58 16.80 -5.72
CA PHE A 103 1.20 17.89 -4.82
C PHE A 103 2.12 19.09 -4.99
N PRO A 104 1.59 20.30 -5.26
CA PRO A 104 2.39 21.52 -5.28
C PRO A 104 3.04 21.77 -3.92
N ARG A 105 4.35 21.95 -3.87
CA ARG A 105 5.17 22.14 -2.64
C ARG A 105 4.61 23.14 -1.62
N ALA A 106 3.94 24.19 -2.09
CA ALA A 106 3.36 25.23 -1.23
C ALA A 106 2.13 24.76 -0.43
N LYS A 107 1.66 23.53 -0.62
CA LYS A 107 0.39 23.04 -0.06
C LYS A 107 0.51 21.82 0.83
N PHE A 108 1.71 21.38 1.17
CA PHE A 108 1.91 20.25 2.07
C PHE A 108 3.11 20.45 2.99
N LYS A 109 3.11 19.71 4.11
CA LYS A 109 4.25 19.59 5.01
C LYS A 109 4.72 18.15 5.07
N TYR A 110 6.03 17.94 5.22
CA TYR A 110 6.60 16.62 5.51
C TYR A 110 6.31 16.26 6.97
N VAL A 111 5.70 15.10 7.17
CA VAL A 111 5.44 14.50 8.50
C VAL A 111 6.50 13.45 8.81
N ARG A 112 6.90 12.69 7.78
CA ARG A 112 7.98 11.71 7.82
C ARG A 112 8.80 11.81 6.54
N ASP A 113 10.12 11.78 6.67
CA ASP A 113 11.04 11.95 5.53
C ASP A 113 12.37 11.31 5.92
N GLU A 114 12.46 9.97 5.82
CA GLU A 114 13.58 9.22 6.37
C GLU A 114 13.89 7.91 5.61
N PRO A 115 15.15 7.45 5.61
CA PRO A 115 15.49 6.13 5.09
C PRO A 115 14.87 5.04 5.96
N ILE A 116 14.46 3.95 5.29
CA ILE A 116 13.93 2.73 5.90
C ILE A 116 14.58 1.51 5.26
N GLY A 117 14.31 0.33 5.81
CA GLY A 117 14.76 -0.94 5.25
C GLY A 117 13.66 -1.98 5.22
N LEU A 118 13.72 -2.87 4.24
CA LEU A 118 12.86 -4.05 4.13
C LEU A 118 13.70 -5.29 3.85
N GLN A 119 13.80 -6.21 4.81
CA GLN A 119 14.56 -7.46 4.67
C GLN A 119 16.01 -7.24 4.19
N GLY A 120 16.66 -6.16 4.69
CA GLY A 120 18.04 -5.78 4.34
C GLY A 120 18.17 -4.92 3.08
N TRP A 121 17.10 -4.68 2.32
CA TRP A 121 17.08 -3.80 1.16
C TRP A 121 16.83 -2.35 1.57
N ASP A 122 17.43 -1.43 0.83
CA ASP A 122 17.30 -0.01 1.07
C ASP A 122 15.93 0.51 0.61
N GLY A 123 15.36 1.43 1.36
CA GLY A 123 14.11 2.09 1.04
C GLY A 123 14.00 3.48 1.65
N TYR A 124 12.89 4.14 1.38
CA TYR A 124 12.58 5.47 1.87
C TYR A 124 11.10 5.61 2.25
N ALA A 125 10.85 6.23 3.40
CA ALA A 125 9.53 6.59 3.88
C ALA A 125 9.32 8.08 3.70
N LEU A 126 8.21 8.44 3.07
CA LEU A 126 7.77 9.82 2.90
C LEU A 126 6.29 9.90 3.29
N ASP A 127 5.99 10.66 4.35
CA ASP A 127 4.61 10.97 4.71
C ASP A 127 4.43 12.49 4.64
N ILE A 128 3.39 12.92 3.95
CA ILE A 128 3.05 14.34 3.80
C ILE A 128 1.61 14.57 4.27
N GLU A 129 1.35 15.76 4.78
CA GLU A 129 0.01 16.21 5.13
C GLU A 129 -0.31 17.46 4.28
N ASP A 130 -1.43 17.44 3.58
CA ASP A 130 -1.87 18.56 2.78
C ASP A 130 -2.57 19.63 3.64
N ALA A 131 -2.87 20.79 3.03
CA ALA A 131 -3.56 21.89 3.71
C ALA A 131 -5.00 21.56 4.12
N GLY A 132 -5.58 20.49 3.54
CA GLY A 132 -6.92 19.98 3.89
C GLY A 132 -6.90 18.96 5.02
N GLY A 133 -5.71 18.56 5.50
CA GLY A 133 -5.52 17.57 6.55
C GLY A 133 -5.55 16.12 6.05
N ALA A 134 -5.55 15.89 4.74
CA ALA A 134 -5.33 14.56 4.19
C ALA A 134 -3.86 14.17 4.31
N VAL A 135 -3.61 12.89 4.57
CA VAL A 135 -2.26 12.35 4.70
C VAL A 135 -1.96 11.43 3.53
N VAL A 136 -0.80 11.63 2.90
CA VAL A 136 -0.25 10.71 1.91
C VAL A 136 0.98 10.06 2.49
N MET A 137 0.98 8.74 2.54
CA MET A 137 2.08 7.92 3.05
C MET A 137 2.67 7.10 1.91
N MET A 138 3.97 7.19 1.72
CA MET A 138 4.68 6.49 0.65
C MET A 138 5.84 5.68 1.21
N ARG A 139 6.02 4.48 0.66
CA ARG A 139 7.20 3.64 0.90
C ARG A 139 7.77 3.23 -0.44
N THR A 140 9.05 3.48 -0.63
CA THR A 140 9.79 3.16 -1.85
C THR A 140 10.93 2.23 -1.50
N TYR A 141 11.07 1.10 -2.19
CA TYR A 141 12.17 0.14 -1.98
C TYR A 141 12.82 -0.22 -3.30
N ILE A 142 14.14 -0.33 -3.31
CA ILE A 142 14.93 -0.79 -4.45
C ILE A 142 15.51 -2.17 -4.10
N VAL A 143 15.12 -3.17 -4.89
CA VAL A 143 15.49 -4.58 -4.67
C VAL A 143 16.08 -5.13 -5.96
N LYS A 144 17.41 -5.23 -6.04
CA LYS A 144 18.13 -5.55 -7.27
C LYS A 144 17.72 -4.59 -8.40
N ASP A 145 17.08 -5.09 -9.43
CA ASP A 145 16.64 -4.31 -10.60
C ASP A 145 15.15 -3.95 -10.58
N ARG A 146 14.51 -4.05 -9.41
CA ARG A 146 13.11 -3.72 -9.24
C ARG A 146 12.90 -2.62 -8.21
N LEU A 147 12.08 -1.65 -8.59
CA LEU A 147 11.52 -0.63 -7.71
C LEU A 147 10.14 -1.07 -7.24
N TYR A 148 9.89 -1.03 -5.93
CA TYR A 148 8.58 -1.23 -5.32
C TYR A 148 8.10 0.07 -4.71
N ARG A 149 6.83 0.41 -4.91
CA ARG A 149 6.20 1.58 -4.30
C ARG A 149 4.87 1.19 -3.67
N LEU A 150 4.65 1.66 -2.45
CA LEU A 150 3.38 1.61 -1.75
C LEU A 150 2.97 3.04 -1.46
N LEU A 151 1.72 3.38 -1.79
CA LEU A 151 1.16 4.70 -1.55
C LEU A 151 -0.23 4.57 -0.94
N VAL A 152 -0.48 5.35 0.10
CA VAL A 152 -1.82 5.50 0.71
C VAL A 152 -2.18 6.97 0.75
N THR A 153 -3.37 7.30 0.28
CA THR A 153 -4.00 8.59 0.55
C THR A 153 -5.15 8.34 1.52
N ALA A 154 -5.09 8.94 2.69
CA ALA A 154 -6.00 8.67 3.79
C ALA A 154 -6.40 9.95 4.54
N LYS A 155 -7.44 9.85 5.36
CA LYS A 155 -7.78 10.87 6.34
C LYS A 155 -6.77 10.83 7.49
N ASN A 156 -6.61 11.97 8.18
CA ASN A 156 -5.73 12.07 9.33
C ASN A 156 -6.44 11.63 10.63
N ASP A 157 -7.08 10.46 10.63
CA ASP A 157 -7.71 9.84 11.80
C ASP A 157 -7.06 8.48 12.13
N GLU A 158 -7.28 7.98 13.34
CA GLU A 158 -6.63 6.76 13.83
C GLU A 158 -7.03 5.50 13.06
N ALA A 159 -8.28 5.40 12.60
CA ALA A 159 -8.75 4.25 11.84
C ALA A 159 -8.06 4.17 10.48
N SER A 160 -8.00 5.31 9.78
CA SER A 160 -7.31 5.46 8.50
C SER A 160 -5.82 5.20 8.61
N LYS A 161 -5.16 5.72 9.65
CA LYS A 161 -3.74 5.45 9.92
C LYS A 161 -3.47 3.98 10.22
N SER A 162 -4.35 3.31 10.98
CA SER A 162 -4.23 1.88 11.26
C SER A 162 -4.33 1.04 9.99
N ALA A 163 -5.28 1.35 9.11
CA ALA A 163 -5.42 0.68 7.81
C ALA A 163 -4.19 0.93 6.91
N ALA A 164 -3.72 2.18 6.85
CA ALA A 164 -2.52 2.54 6.10
C ALA A 164 -1.28 1.79 6.62
N THR A 165 -1.07 1.76 7.94
CA THR A 165 0.04 1.03 8.57
C THR A 165 -0.01 -0.46 8.23
N ARG A 166 -1.20 -1.09 8.34
CA ARG A 166 -1.38 -2.49 7.96
C ARG A 166 -0.92 -2.75 6.53
N PHE A 167 -1.35 -1.93 5.58
CA PHE A 167 -0.96 -2.06 4.17
C PHE A 167 0.55 -1.86 3.98
N LEU A 168 1.09 -0.73 4.45
CA LEU A 168 2.48 -0.34 4.25
C LEU A 168 3.47 -1.35 4.88
N ASP A 169 3.10 -1.94 6.02
CA ASP A 169 3.93 -2.90 6.74
C ASP A 169 3.69 -4.36 6.29
N SER A 170 2.76 -4.59 5.37
CA SER A 170 2.42 -5.95 4.92
C SER A 170 3.34 -6.51 3.85
N LEU A 171 4.11 -5.66 3.16
CA LEU A 171 4.99 -6.10 2.07
C LEU A 171 6.04 -7.09 2.60
N ARG A 172 6.12 -8.24 1.94
CA ARG A 172 7.13 -9.27 2.16
C ARG A 172 7.74 -9.66 0.83
N LEU A 173 9.05 -9.66 0.78
CA LEU A 173 9.83 -10.09 -0.39
C LEU A 173 10.19 -11.56 -0.25
N ALA A 174 10.27 -12.27 -1.36
CA ALA A 174 10.79 -13.65 -1.37
C ALA A 174 12.31 -13.69 -1.10
N GLU A 175 13.00 -12.59 -1.37
CA GLU A 175 14.44 -12.46 -1.22
C GLU A 175 14.80 -11.56 -0.04
N THR A 176 15.83 -11.96 0.72
CA THR A 176 16.46 -11.16 1.76
C THR A 176 17.88 -10.80 1.32
N ARG A 177 18.30 -9.55 1.53
CA ARG A 177 19.69 -9.15 1.30
C ARG A 177 20.54 -9.69 2.46
N GLN A 178 21.54 -10.51 2.12
CA GLN A 178 22.54 -11.04 3.07
C GLN A 178 23.60 -9.98 3.38
#